data_503dc14f7dcc65a7f4275c9196ffe9e6
#
_entry.id   503dc14f7dcc65a7f4275c9196ffe9e6
#
_cell.length_a   1.000
_cell.length_b   1.000
_cell.length_c   1.000
_cell.angle_alpha   90.00
_cell.angle_beta   90.00
_cell.angle_gamma   90.00
#
_symmetry.space_group_name_H-M   'P 1'
#
loop_
_entity.id
_entity.type
_entity.pdbx_description
1 polymer ?
#
loop_
_entity_poly.entity_id
_entity_poly.type
_entity_poly.pdbx_seq_one_letter_code
_entity_poly.pdbx_strand_id
1 'polypeptide(L)'
;MMSTRHVYNADAQATALFQNNMAYCIGTGRMGLALQEEYQQQMRMVQEEIGFSHIRGHGLFCDDVGIYWPVLDQDGNVVEERYNFTYLDRIFDNYLKAGLKPFLELGFMPKKMASGTQTIFYWEGNTTPPKDHDQWARMIKALLLHLCERYGREEVVTWPVEVWNEPNLRGFWENADLDAYLKLYDVSVGAVKEVLPQMRVGGPAVCGGSQCMHFIRTFLEHCRDNKVPVDFVSRHIYMGQDPHRDGRYLYHAMNKPEVNIREAEETRELIDSFPEFKGYELHITEYNTSYNPFCPTHDTVYNAALIAGLLAKMGDTCASYSYWTFGDVFEEMGIPDRVFHGGFGLVANGLIRKPTFWTFEFFKRLEGKMILREEDCLFVKAENGSIRGVMWNLEKEEKKIEVHFPGMEGKWGVVTRTVDMENGNPLRIWHEMGEPASLTRDQLNILRQSDIPHTDAYSLISDEKGICVEKTLMANAVVYVEITSFKKEESLGYHYPGICE
;
A
#
# COMPACT_ATOMS: atom_id res chain seq x y z
N MET A 1 -36.28 -2.20 8.05
CA MET A 1 -35.88 -1.08 7.20
C MET A 1 -35.80 -1.60 5.78
N MET A 2 -36.08 -0.80 4.74
CA MET A 2 -35.99 -1.30 3.36
C MET A 2 -34.52 -1.28 2.95
N SER A 3 -34.01 -2.42 2.49
CA SER A 3 -32.65 -2.51 1.86
C SER A 3 -32.58 -1.55 0.68
N THR A 4 -31.51 -0.77 0.60
CA THR A 4 -31.25 0.12 -0.54
C THR A 4 -30.96 -0.75 -1.77
N ARG A 5 -31.59 -0.44 -2.90
CA ARG A 5 -31.39 -1.19 -4.17
C ARG A 5 -30.72 -0.30 -5.20
N HIS A 6 -29.56 -0.72 -5.68
CA HIS A 6 -28.83 -0.06 -6.77
C HIS A 6 -28.88 -0.95 -8.01
N VAL A 7 -29.20 -0.37 -9.16
CA VAL A 7 -29.34 -1.08 -10.42
C VAL A 7 -28.44 -0.40 -11.46
N TYR A 8 -27.52 -1.14 -12.03
CA TYR A 8 -26.54 -0.64 -12.98
C TYR A 8 -26.56 -1.43 -14.28
N ASN A 9 -26.13 -0.78 -15.37
CA ASN A 9 -25.95 -1.41 -16.66
C ASN A 9 -24.49 -1.30 -17.09
N ALA A 10 -23.86 -2.41 -17.36
CA ALA A 10 -22.51 -2.44 -17.89
C ALA A 10 -22.49 -1.93 -19.35
N ASP A 11 -21.47 -1.15 -19.69
CA ASP A 11 -21.26 -0.65 -21.06
C ASP A 11 -20.56 -1.71 -21.92
N ALA A 12 -21.33 -2.41 -22.75
CA ALA A 12 -20.81 -3.41 -23.68
C ALA A 12 -19.86 -2.84 -24.74
N GLN A 13 -19.86 -1.51 -24.97
CA GLN A 13 -19.03 -0.80 -25.96
C GLN A 13 -17.83 -0.08 -25.31
N ALA A 14 -17.60 -0.23 -24.02
CA ALA A 14 -16.50 0.41 -23.31
C ALA A 14 -15.13 0.07 -23.95
N THR A 15 -14.29 1.09 -24.08
CA THR A 15 -12.94 0.96 -24.67
C THR A 15 -11.83 1.34 -23.71
N ALA A 16 -12.14 2.12 -22.66
CA ALA A 16 -11.16 2.57 -21.66
C ALA A 16 -10.66 1.39 -20.82
N LEU A 17 -9.35 1.31 -20.63
CA LEU A 17 -8.75 0.33 -19.73
C LEU A 17 -8.89 0.78 -18.28
N PHE A 18 -9.09 -0.15 -17.37
CA PHE A 18 -8.98 0.12 -15.95
C PHE A 18 -7.50 0.34 -15.56
N GLN A 19 -7.21 1.48 -14.98
CA GLN A 19 -5.86 1.83 -14.52
C GLN A 19 -5.61 1.24 -13.13
N ASN A 20 -5.15 -0.01 -13.12
CA ASN A 20 -4.91 -0.76 -11.89
C ASN A 20 -3.44 -0.69 -11.45
N ASN A 21 -3.06 0.41 -10.81
CA ASN A 21 -1.68 0.65 -10.37
C ASN A 21 -1.43 0.19 -8.91
N MET A 22 -2.39 -0.51 -8.28
CA MET A 22 -2.30 -0.90 -6.87
C MET A 22 -1.12 -1.81 -6.54
N ALA A 23 -0.68 -2.62 -7.50
CA ALA A 23 0.41 -3.57 -7.32
C ALA A 23 1.80 -2.98 -7.63
N TYR A 24 1.91 -1.66 -7.87
CA TYR A 24 3.20 -1.05 -8.15
C TYR A 24 4.11 -1.04 -6.91
N CYS A 25 3.60 -0.64 -5.75
CA CYS A 25 4.40 -0.54 -4.53
C CYS A 25 3.59 -0.93 -3.30
N ILE A 26 4.26 -1.51 -2.31
CA ILE A 26 3.71 -1.79 -0.98
C ILE A 26 4.61 -1.18 0.09
N GLY A 27 4.01 -0.66 1.17
CA GLY A 27 4.73 -0.13 2.32
C GLY A 27 5.21 -1.21 3.28
N THR A 28 6.29 -0.91 3.98
CA THR A 28 6.77 -1.64 5.15
C THR A 28 7.27 -0.66 6.21
N GLY A 29 7.41 -1.11 7.45
CA GLY A 29 8.02 -0.33 8.51
C GLY A 29 9.53 -0.16 8.33
N ARG A 30 10.28 -0.09 9.42
CA ARG A 30 11.74 0.08 9.34
C ARG A 30 12.43 -1.11 8.67
N MET A 31 13.43 -0.82 7.87
CA MET A 31 14.16 -1.80 7.07
C MET A 31 14.79 -2.93 7.89
N GLY A 32 15.26 -2.66 9.12
CA GLY A 32 15.86 -3.67 10.00
C GLY A 32 14.93 -4.83 10.35
N LEU A 33 13.60 -4.65 10.30
CA LEU A 33 12.62 -5.71 10.52
C LEU A 33 12.69 -6.81 9.46
N ALA A 34 13.15 -6.50 8.26
CA ALA A 34 13.28 -7.46 7.17
C ALA A 34 14.30 -8.59 7.44
N LEU A 35 15.04 -8.51 8.54
CA LEU A 35 15.91 -9.60 9.02
C LEU A 35 15.17 -10.63 9.88
N GLN A 36 13.92 -10.36 10.26
CA GLN A 36 13.10 -11.28 11.08
C GLN A 36 12.41 -12.34 10.20
N GLU A 37 12.31 -13.56 10.70
CA GLU A 37 11.72 -14.68 9.96
C GLU A 37 10.22 -14.47 9.71
N GLU A 38 9.44 -14.01 10.69
CA GLU A 38 8.01 -13.79 10.51
C GLU A 38 7.72 -12.69 9.50
N TYR A 39 8.51 -11.60 9.48
CA TYR A 39 8.44 -10.59 8.42
C TYR A 39 8.59 -11.21 7.04
N GLN A 40 9.61 -12.08 6.87
CA GLN A 40 9.85 -12.76 5.60
C GLN A 40 8.69 -13.70 5.20
N GLN A 41 8.06 -14.35 6.17
CA GLN A 41 6.91 -15.23 5.92
C GLN A 41 5.68 -14.42 5.50
N GLN A 42 5.37 -13.30 6.19
CA GLN A 42 4.29 -12.38 5.83
C GLN A 42 4.52 -11.80 4.42
N MET A 43 5.73 -11.35 4.12
CA MET A 43 6.09 -10.82 2.81
C MET A 43 5.90 -11.85 1.70
N ARG A 44 6.36 -13.08 1.88
CA ARG A 44 6.17 -14.16 0.90
C ARG A 44 4.69 -14.45 0.67
N MET A 45 3.87 -14.54 1.72
CA MET A 45 2.42 -14.75 1.60
C MET A 45 1.76 -13.66 0.74
N VAL A 46 2.10 -12.39 0.99
CA VAL A 46 1.57 -11.26 0.21
C VAL A 46 2.04 -11.33 -1.24
N GLN A 47 3.31 -11.66 -1.48
CA GLN A 47 3.85 -11.75 -2.83
C GLN A 47 3.29 -12.92 -3.63
N GLU A 48 3.07 -14.08 -3.03
CA GLU A 48 2.51 -15.25 -3.70
C GLU A 48 1.04 -15.06 -4.10
N GLU A 49 0.24 -14.38 -3.29
CA GLU A 49 -1.20 -14.27 -3.50
C GLU A 49 -1.61 -12.95 -4.16
N ILE A 50 -0.93 -11.83 -3.84
CA ILE A 50 -1.22 -10.51 -4.43
C ILE A 50 -0.13 -10.14 -5.43
N GLY A 51 1.12 -10.02 -5.00
CA GLY A 51 2.27 -9.69 -5.82
C GLY A 51 2.39 -8.19 -6.13
N PHE A 52 3.37 -7.55 -5.51
CA PHE A 52 3.74 -6.16 -5.76
C PHE A 52 5.07 -6.09 -6.52
N SER A 53 5.32 -4.96 -7.20
CA SER A 53 6.57 -4.75 -7.94
C SER A 53 7.67 -4.14 -7.08
N HIS A 54 7.30 -3.24 -6.16
CA HIS A 54 8.25 -2.48 -5.32
C HIS A 54 7.84 -2.54 -3.85
N ILE A 55 8.82 -2.25 -2.99
CA ILE A 55 8.62 -2.12 -1.55
C ILE A 55 9.32 -0.86 -1.03
N ARG A 56 8.61 -0.04 -0.25
CA ARG A 56 9.10 1.18 0.38
C ARG A 56 9.06 1.04 1.90
N GLY A 57 10.12 1.44 2.58
CA GLY A 57 10.19 1.41 4.04
C GLY A 57 11.15 2.43 4.61
N HIS A 58 11.00 2.67 5.91
CA HIS A 58 11.77 3.66 6.66
C HIS A 58 13.16 3.18 7.09
N GLY A 59 14.02 4.13 7.35
CA GLY A 59 15.22 3.91 8.13
C GLY A 59 16.32 3.13 7.43
N LEU A 60 16.45 3.28 6.11
CA LEU A 60 17.55 2.70 5.33
C LEU A 60 18.93 3.03 5.93
N PHE A 61 19.10 4.25 6.43
CA PHE A 61 20.37 4.71 7.01
C PHE A 61 20.41 4.66 8.55
N CYS A 62 19.40 4.08 9.20
CA CYS A 62 19.41 3.92 10.65
C CYS A 62 20.55 3.02 11.13
N ASP A 63 21.00 3.26 12.36
CA ASP A 63 22.16 2.57 12.93
C ASP A 63 21.96 1.05 13.09
N ASP A 64 20.71 0.56 13.11
CA ASP A 64 20.39 -0.87 13.16
C ASP A 64 20.59 -1.59 11.81
N VAL A 65 20.49 -0.86 10.67
CA VAL A 65 20.93 -1.34 9.36
C VAL A 65 22.45 -1.20 9.22
N GLY A 66 23.03 -0.15 9.82
CA GLY A 66 24.45 0.00 10.04
C GLY A 66 25.29 0.37 8.83
N ILE A 67 24.69 1.05 7.84
CA ILE A 67 25.43 1.46 6.61
C ILE A 67 26.55 2.41 6.94
N TYR A 68 26.32 3.45 7.76
CA TYR A 68 27.36 4.40 8.15
C TYR A 68 28.13 3.91 9.39
N TRP A 69 29.40 3.50 9.22
CA TRP A 69 30.20 2.89 10.25
C TRP A 69 31.58 3.58 10.38
N PRO A 70 31.64 4.87 10.78
CA PRO A 70 32.88 5.63 10.82
C PRO A 70 33.83 5.15 11.92
N VAL A 71 35.12 5.30 11.70
CA VAL A 71 36.15 5.20 12.75
C VAL A 71 36.23 6.53 13.48
N LEU A 72 36.16 6.49 14.81
CA LEU A 72 36.25 7.68 15.65
C LEU A 72 37.59 7.72 16.40
N ASP A 73 38.10 8.93 16.67
CA ASP A 73 39.19 9.15 17.60
C ASP A 73 38.69 9.09 19.06
N GLN A 74 39.61 9.34 20.00
CA GLN A 74 39.30 9.32 21.45
C GLN A 74 38.32 10.43 21.86
N ASP A 75 38.24 11.51 21.11
CA ASP A 75 37.35 12.65 21.34
C ASP A 75 36.00 12.49 20.61
N GLY A 76 35.81 11.40 19.87
CA GLY A 76 34.57 11.10 19.15
C GLY A 76 34.47 11.75 17.76
N ASN A 77 35.56 12.32 17.22
CA ASN A 77 35.58 12.87 15.87
C ASN A 77 35.78 11.76 14.84
N VAL A 78 35.15 11.91 13.68
CA VAL A 78 35.32 10.99 12.54
C VAL A 78 36.71 11.17 11.94
N VAL A 79 37.53 10.13 12.01
CA VAL A 79 38.89 10.11 11.40
C VAL A 79 38.91 9.34 10.08
N GLU A 80 37.96 8.44 9.88
CA GLU A 80 37.77 7.69 8.65
C GLU A 80 36.29 7.36 8.43
N GLU A 81 35.77 7.64 7.24
CA GLU A 81 34.43 7.21 6.85
C GLU A 81 34.48 5.77 6.34
N ARG A 82 33.68 4.91 6.95
CA ARG A 82 33.48 3.53 6.50
C ARG A 82 32.02 3.24 6.30
N TYR A 83 31.72 2.34 5.37
CA TYR A 83 30.38 1.89 5.06
C TYR A 83 30.29 0.38 5.18
N ASN A 84 29.20 -0.12 5.77
CA ASN A 84 28.96 -1.54 5.96
C ASN A 84 27.60 -1.90 5.37
N PHE A 85 27.59 -2.70 4.34
CA PHE A 85 26.37 -3.08 3.62
C PHE A 85 25.87 -4.48 3.96
N THR A 86 26.41 -5.13 5.00
CA THR A 86 26.08 -6.51 5.35
C THR A 86 24.57 -6.75 5.57
N TYR A 87 23.89 -5.87 6.30
CA TYR A 87 22.45 -6.03 6.54
C TYR A 87 21.63 -5.53 5.35
N LEU A 88 22.03 -4.44 4.73
CA LEU A 88 21.42 -3.97 3.49
C LEU A 88 21.35 -5.08 2.44
N ASP A 89 22.48 -5.76 2.21
CA ASP A 89 22.57 -6.85 1.24
C ASP A 89 21.57 -7.97 1.54
N ARG A 90 21.48 -8.39 2.80
CA ARG A 90 20.52 -9.42 3.21
C ARG A 90 19.06 -8.99 3.01
N ILE A 91 18.75 -7.74 3.33
CA ILE A 91 17.41 -7.17 3.17
C ILE A 91 17.04 -7.15 1.68
N PHE A 92 17.91 -6.58 0.84
CA PHE A 92 17.62 -6.43 -0.59
C PHE A 92 17.68 -7.75 -1.35
N ASP A 93 18.58 -8.67 -0.99
CA ASP A 93 18.58 -10.03 -1.54
C ASP A 93 17.23 -10.73 -1.28
N ASN A 94 16.65 -10.57 -0.08
CA ASN A 94 15.36 -11.14 0.26
C ASN A 94 14.21 -10.47 -0.51
N TYR A 95 14.25 -9.15 -0.68
CA TYR A 95 13.24 -8.44 -1.50
C TYR A 95 13.28 -8.89 -2.95
N LEU A 96 14.46 -8.88 -3.57
CA LEU A 96 14.62 -9.30 -4.96
C LEU A 96 14.27 -10.77 -5.18
N LYS A 97 14.62 -11.64 -4.22
CA LYS A 97 14.20 -13.06 -4.25
C LYS A 97 12.69 -13.23 -4.20
N ALA A 98 11.98 -12.35 -3.50
CA ALA A 98 10.52 -12.32 -3.47
C ALA A 98 9.91 -11.59 -4.69
N GLY A 99 10.71 -11.08 -5.62
CA GLY A 99 10.24 -10.33 -6.79
C GLY A 99 9.94 -8.86 -6.52
N LEU A 100 10.39 -8.32 -5.37
CA LEU A 100 10.22 -6.92 -4.98
C LEU A 100 11.47 -6.11 -5.27
N LYS A 101 11.32 -4.98 -5.94
CA LYS A 101 12.38 -3.99 -6.11
C LYS A 101 12.30 -2.92 -5.02
N PRO A 102 13.43 -2.43 -4.50
CA PRO A 102 13.39 -1.30 -3.57
C PRO A 102 12.83 -0.03 -4.22
N PHE A 103 11.92 0.64 -3.53
CA PHE A 103 11.61 2.04 -3.69
C PHE A 103 12.37 2.75 -2.57
N LEU A 104 13.52 3.31 -2.89
CA LEU A 104 14.50 3.76 -1.90
C LEU A 104 14.02 5.05 -1.21
N GLU A 105 13.78 5.01 0.10
CA GLU A 105 13.62 6.20 0.94
C GLU A 105 14.98 6.55 1.56
N LEU A 106 15.54 7.71 1.24
CA LEU A 106 16.80 8.19 1.82
C LEU A 106 16.54 8.80 3.20
N GLY A 107 16.48 7.95 4.21
CA GLY A 107 16.19 8.30 5.61
C GLY A 107 16.41 7.10 6.54
N PHE A 108 16.41 7.20 7.87
CA PHE A 108 16.61 8.45 8.61
C PHE A 108 18.11 8.71 8.82
N MET A 109 18.46 9.83 9.52
CA MET A 109 19.84 10.24 9.67
C MET A 109 20.63 9.27 10.57
N PRO A 110 21.80 8.78 10.18
CA PRO A 110 22.70 8.05 11.10
C PRO A 110 23.05 8.93 12.31
N LYS A 111 22.98 8.41 13.54
CA LYS A 111 23.22 9.20 14.78
C LYS A 111 24.56 9.94 14.75
N LYS A 112 25.61 9.33 14.20
CA LYS A 112 26.95 9.93 14.11
C LYS A 112 27.05 11.05 13.08
N MET A 113 26.15 11.08 12.09
CA MET A 113 26.08 12.12 11.06
C MET A 113 25.12 13.25 11.45
N ALA A 114 24.17 13.00 12.36
CA ALA A 114 23.11 13.90 12.76
C ALA A 114 23.59 15.17 13.44
N SER A 115 23.02 16.33 13.13
CA SER A 115 23.31 17.62 13.75
C SER A 115 22.72 17.75 15.17
N GLY A 116 21.68 17.00 15.47
CA GLY A 116 20.93 17.03 16.73
C GLY A 116 20.55 15.63 17.21
N THR A 117 19.69 15.60 18.25
CA THR A 117 19.29 14.39 18.96
C THR A 117 17.81 14.08 18.85
N GLN A 118 17.04 14.86 18.07
CA GLN A 118 15.63 14.57 17.87
C GLN A 118 15.46 13.21 17.20
N THR A 119 14.58 12.39 17.74
CA THR A 119 14.26 11.05 17.20
C THR A 119 12.76 10.85 17.13
N ILE A 120 12.36 9.91 16.28
CA ILE A 120 10.98 9.46 16.15
C ILE A 120 10.91 7.93 16.28
N PHE A 121 9.74 7.44 16.66
CA PHE A 121 9.42 6.04 16.83
C PHE A 121 10.15 5.35 18.00
N TYR A 122 9.68 4.16 18.36
CA TYR A 122 10.27 3.31 19.38
C TYR A 122 11.75 2.98 19.11
N TRP A 123 12.13 2.83 17.85
CA TRP A 123 13.49 2.49 17.42
C TRP A 123 14.40 3.72 17.18
N GLU A 124 13.95 4.90 17.63
CA GLU A 124 14.74 6.13 17.71
C GLU A 124 15.40 6.57 16.39
N GLY A 125 14.65 6.54 15.27
CA GLY A 125 15.13 7.13 14.01
C GLY A 125 15.45 8.61 14.17
N ASN A 126 16.68 9.04 13.88
CA ASN A 126 17.07 10.44 14.03
C ASN A 126 16.51 11.30 12.89
N THR A 127 15.84 12.41 13.25
CA THR A 127 15.11 13.28 12.33
C THR A 127 15.69 14.69 12.21
N THR A 128 16.99 14.84 12.53
CA THR A 128 17.70 16.11 12.37
C THR A 128 18.52 16.13 11.07
N PRO A 129 18.85 17.33 10.52
CA PRO A 129 19.73 17.44 9.37
C PRO A 129 21.11 16.82 9.60
N PRO A 130 21.90 16.55 8.54
CA PRO A 130 23.29 16.15 8.71
C PRO A 130 24.12 17.34 9.22
N LYS A 131 25.17 17.06 10.02
CA LYS A 131 26.19 18.06 10.40
C LYS A 131 26.93 18.58 9.17
N ASP A 132 27.21 17.67 8.25
CA ASP A 132 27.93 17.91 7.00
C ASP A 132 27.17 17.28 5.83
N HIS A 133 26.67 18.11 4.94
CA HIS A 133 25.94 17.68 3.74
C HIS A 133 26.84 16.94 2.73
N ASP A 134 28.12 17.26 2.67
CA ASP A 134 29.04 16.54 1.80
C ASP A 134 29.25 15.10 2.28
N GLN A 135 29.24 14.88 3.61
CA GLN A 135 29.29 13.54 4.20
C GLN A 135 28.04 12.73 3.85
N TRP A 136 26.87 13.35 3.91
CA TRP A 136 25.60 12.76 3.47
C TRP A 136 25.65 12.36 1.99
N ALA A 137 26.14 13.26 1.13
CA ALA A 137 26.32 12.97 -0.31
C ALA A 137 27.27 11.81 -0.55
N ARG A 138 28.40 11.73 0.18
CA ARG A 138 29.36 10.62 0.05
C ARG A 138 28.73 9.28 0.45
N MET A 139 27.92 9.25 1.49
CA MET A 139 27.20 8.04 1.90
C MET A 139 26.21 7.56 0.82
N ILE A 140 25.43 8.47 0.22
CA ILE A 140 24.50 8.13 -0.88
C ILE A 140 25.30 7.58 -2.09
N LYS A 141 26.41 8.21 -2.46
CA LYS A 141 27.24 7.73 -3.56
C LYS A 141 27.82 6.35 -3.26
N ALA A 142 28.32 6.13 -2.04
CA ALA A 142 28.85 4.83 -1.62
C ALA A 142 27.77 3.73 -1.67
N LEU A 143 26.56 4.04 -1.21
CA LEU A 143 25.40 3.15 -1.32
C LEU A 143 25.13 2.77 -2.78
N LEU A 144 24.97 3.74 -3.67
CA LEU A 144 24.61 3.48 -5.07
C LEU A 144 25.70 2.74 -5.83
N LEU A 145 26.98 3.06 -5.57
CA LEU A 145 28.10 2.32 -6.17
C LEU A 145 28.09 0.86 -5.72
N HIS A 146 27.91 0.60 -4.42
CA HIS A 146 27.79 -0.75 -3.88
C HIS A 146 26.61 -1.52 -4.50
N LEU A 147 25.43 -0.89 -4.58
CA LEU A 147 24.25 -1.51 -5.20
C LEU A 147 24.49 -1.84 -6.68
N CYS A 148 25.13 -0.94 -7.42
CA CYS A 148 25.49 -1.18 -8.82
C CYS A 148 26.50 -2.32 -8.99
N GLU A 149 27.48 -2.43 -8.09
CA GLU A 149 28.45 -3.52 -8.09
C GLU A 149 27.79 -4.86 -7.79
N ARG A 150 26.84 -4.89 -6.84
CA ARG A 150 26.17 -6.12 -6.40
C ARG A 150 25.08 -6.58 -7.34
N TYR A 151 24.19 -5.70 -7.77
CA TYR A 151 22.97 -6.04 -8.51
C TYR A 151 23.00 -5.66 -9.99
N GLY A 152 24.03 -4.93 -10.41
CA GLY A 152 24.13 -4.42 -11.77
C GLY A 152 23.47 -3.05 -11.95
N ARG A 153 24.13 -2.19 -12.74
CA ARG A 153 23.69 -0.81 -13.00
C ARG A 153 22.31 -0.75 -13.67
N GLU A 154 22.03 -1.69 -14.57
CA GLU A 154 20.77 -1.76 -15.33
C GLU A 154 19.57 -2.09 -14.41
N GLU A 155 19.79 -2.88 -13.37
CA GLU A 155 18.75 -3.19 -12.38
C GLU A 155 18.53 -1.99 -11.44
N VAL A 156 19.61 -1.47 -10.83
CA VAL A 156 19.53 -0.43 -9.81
C VAL A 156 18.96 0.89 -10.36
N VAL A 157 19.23 1.22 -11.62
CA VAL A 157 18.69 2.45 -12.25
C VAL A 157 17.15 2.44 -12.36
N THR A 158 16.51 1.27 -12.27
CA THR A 158 15.06 1.14 -12.32
C THR A 158 14.38 1.42 -10.97
N TRP A 159 15.15 1.50 -9.89
CA TRP A 159 14.61 1.72 -8.54
C TRP A 159 14.34 3.21 -8.31
N PRO A 160 13.12 3.63 -7.95
CA PRO A 160 12.86 5.02 -7.62
C PRO A 160 13.55 5.41 -6.30
N VAL A 161 13.94 6.67 -6.19
CA VAL A 161 14.54 7.25 -4.97
C VAL A 161 13.66 8.38 -4.47
N GLU A 162 13.24 8.30 -3.23
CA GLU A 162 12.53 9.34 -2.52
C GLU A 162 13.43 9.96 -1.45
N VAL A 163 13.47 11.28 -1.38
CA VAL A 163 14.32 11.97 -0.40
C VAL A 163 13.52 12.25 0.85
N TRP A 164 13.85 11.54 1.92
CA TRP A 164 13.27 11.68 3.26
C TRP A 164 11.81 11.18 3.39
N ASN A 165 11.23 11.36 4.59
CA ASN A 165 9.84 11.04 4.95
C ASN A 165 9.20 12.19 5.72
N GLU A 166 8.04 12.68 5.26
CA GLU A 166 7.17 13.67 5.92
C GLU A 166 7.90 14.92 6.49
N PRO A 167 8.74 15.59 5.69
CA PRO A 167 9.52 16.73 6.19
C PRO A 167 8.65 17.94 6.59
N ASN A 168 7.36 17.92 6.28
CA ASN A 168 6.39 18.92 6.72
C ASN A 168 5.87 18.70 8.16
N LEU A 169 6.30 17.61 8.84
CA LEU A 169 5.98 17.31 10.24
C LEU A 169 7.18 17.49 11.14
N ARG A 170 7.01 18.22 12.24
CA ARG A 170 8.07 18.48 13.24
C ARG A 170 8.64 17.21 13.88
N GLY A 171 7.89 16.14 13.95
CA GLY A 171 8.38 14.85 14.45
C GLY A 171 9.31 14.15 13.49
N PHE A 172 9.06 14.26 12.19
CA PHE A 172 9.82 13.59 11.12
C PHE A 172 10.96 14.43 10.52
N TRP A 173 10.95 15.74 10.77
CA TRP A 173 12.01 16.65 10.37
C TRP A 173 12.09 17.79 11.37
N GLU A 174 13.30 18.07 11.86
CA GLU A 174 13.51 19.05 12.91
C GLU A 174 12.91 20.40 12.51
N ASN A 175 11.99 20.93 13.37
CA ASN A 175 11.21 22.13 13.16
C ASN A 175 10.27 22.14 11.92
N ALA A 176 10.17 21.07 11.15
CA ALA A 176 9.56 21.04 9.82
C ALA A 176 10.16 22.13 8.91
N ASP A 177 11.47 22.33 9.02
CA ASP A 177 12.22 23.39 8.33
C ASP A 177 12.30 23.08 6.83
N LEU A 178 11.53 23.83 6.04
CA LEU A 178 11.44 23.65 4.60
C LEU A 178 12.77 23.97 3.90
N ASP A 179 13.46 25.04 4.31
CA ASP A 179 14.72 25.46 3.66
C ASP A 179 15.81 24.42 3.92
N ALA A 180 15.88 23.88 5.14
CA ALA A 180 16.78 22.78 5.47
C ALA A 180 16.47 21.52 4.69
N TYR A 181 15.17 21.21 4.47
CA TYR A 181 14.77 20.07 3.63
C TYR A 181 15.15 20.29 2.16
N LEU A 182 14.90 21.46 1.58
CA LEU A 182 15.27 21.78 0.20
C LEU A 182 16.78 21.61 -0.03
N LYS A 183 17.59 22.05 0.94
CA LYS A 183 19.04 21.83 0.90
C LYS A 183 19.41 20.35 0.95
N LEU A 184 18.73 19.56 1.81
CA LEU A 184 18.95 18.09 1.85
C LEU A 184 18.58 17.45 0.51
N TYR A 185 17.46 17.86 -0.09
CA TYR A 185 16.99 17.39 -1.39
C TYR A 185 18.04 17.68 -2.48
N ASP A 186 18.51 18.91 -2.59
CA ASP A 186 19.52 19.32 -3.59
C ASP A 186 20.77 18.47 -3.53
N VAL A 187 21.29 18.26 -2.33
CA VAL A 187 22.49 17.45 -2.09
C VAL A 187 22.23 15.98 -2.42
N SER A 188 21.08 15.47 -2.02
CA SER A 188 20.70 14.07 -2.26
C SER A 188 20.52 13.78 -3.75
N VAL A 189 19.75 14.60 -4.47
CA VAL A 189 19.56 14.42 -5.91
C VAL A 189 20.85 14.60 -6.68
N GLY A 190 21.69 15.57 -6.28
CA GLY A 190 23.03 15.75 -6.86
C GLY A 190 23.90 14.50 -6.73
N ALA A 191 23.93 13.90 -5.53
CA ALA A 191 24.68 12.67 -5.28
C ALA A 191 24.15 11.48 -6.09
N VAL A 192 22.83 11.33 -6.21
CA VAL A 192 22.21 10.26 -7.02
C VAL A 192 22.53 10.45 -8.50
N LYS A 193 22.34 11.65 -9.05
CA LYS A 193 22.53 11.94 -10.47
C LYS A 193 24.00 11.88 -10.90
N GLU A 194 24.94 12.11 -9.99
CA GLU A 194 26.38 11.93 -10.26
C GLU A 194 26.74 10.46 -10.50
N VAL A 195 26.15 9.51 -9.75
CA VAL A 195 26.41 8.07 -9.91
C VAL A 195 25.53 7.47 -11.00
N LEU A 196 24.24 7.77 -10.99
CA LEU A 196 23.21 7.21 -11.87
C LEU A 196 22.33 8.34 -12.47
N PRO A 197 22.79 9.03 -13.52
CA PRO A 197 22.06 10.17 -14.11
C PRO A 197 20.60 9.86 -14.52
N GLN A 198 20.31 8.61 -14.87
CA GLN A 198 18.98 8.16 -15.33
C GLN A 198 18.08 7.66 -14.18
N MET A 199 18.62 7.48 -12.96
CA MET A 199 17.84 7.02 -11.81
C MET A 199 16.82 8.09 -11.42
N ARG A 200 15.55 7.67 -11.25
CA ARG A 200 14.47 8.59 -10.91
C ARG A 200 14.55 9.00 -9.44
N VAL A 201 14.52 10.30 -9.20
CA VAL A 201 14.51 10.89 -7.84
C VAL A 201 13.35 11.84 -7.69
N GLY A 202 12.67 11.77 -6.57
CA GLY A 202 11.53 12.65 -6.26
C GLY A 202 11.31 12.87 -4.77
N GLY A 203 10.19 13.45 -4.48
CA GLY A 203 9.73 13.85 -3.16
C GLY A 203 8.51 14.78 -3.30
N PRO A 204 8.14 15.53 -2.26
CA PRO A 204 8.76 15.62 -0.94
C PRO A 204 8.19 14.66 0.10
N ALA A 205 7.40 13.65 -0.27
CA ALA A 205 6.81 12.65 0.64
C ALA A 205 6.06 13.26 1.84
N VAL A 206 5.30 14.31 1.60
CA VAL A 206 4.61 15.05 2.67
C VAL A 206 3.34 14.36 3.12
N CYS A 207 3.04 14.42 4.42
CA CYS A 207 1.73 14.02 4.92
C CYS A 207 0.65 15.06 4.58
N GLY A 208 -0.63 14.66 4.71
CA GLY A 208 -1.79 15.56 4.60
C GLY A 208 -1.77 16.73 5.58
N GLY A 209 -2.85 17.52 5.57
CA GLY A 209 -3.04 18.68 6.43
C GLY A 209 -2.78 20.02 5.74
N SER A 210 -2.98 21.12 6.48
CA SER A 210 -3.04 22.47 5.93
C SER A 210 -1.77 22.96 5.22
N GLN A 211 -0.61 22.41 5.56
CA GLN A 211 0.68 22.79 4.97
C GLN A 211 1.08 21.94 3.76
N CYS A 212 0.40 20.81 3.51
CA CYS A 212 0.78 19.85 2.47
C CYS A 212 0.94 20.51 1.09
N MET A 213 -0.10 21.17 0.61
CA MET A 213 -0.11 21.80 -0.72
C MET A 213 0.88 22.96 -0.85
N HIS A 214 1.08 23.72 0.24
CA HIS A 214 2.10 24.78 0.28
C HIS A 214 3.50 24.18 0.16
N PHE A 215 3.79 23.12 0.89
CA PHE A 215 5.10 22.45 0.87
C PHE A 215 5.42 21.89 -0.52
N ILE A 216 4.47 21.19 -1.16
CA ILE A 216 4.64 20.66 -2.53
C ILE A 216 4.86 21.82 -3.53
N ARG A 217 4.08 22.90 -3.43
CA ARG A 217 4.23 24.07 -4.31
C ARG A 217 5.61 24.68 -4.19
N THR A 218 6.06 24.98 -2.97
CA THR A 218 7.38 25.58 -2.73
C THR A 218 8.51 24.67 -3.17
N PHE A 219 8.38 23.35 -2.96
CA PHE A 219 9.33 22.36 -3.46
C PHE A 219 9.44 22.40 -5.00
N LEU A 220 8.31 22.44 -5.72
CA LEU A 220 8.30 22.50 -7.18
C LEU A 220 8.86 23.86 -7.69
N GLU A 221 8.50 24.97 -7.05
CA GLU A 221 9.05 26.29 -7.34
C GLU A 221 10.58 26.30 -7.18
N HIS A 222 11.08 25.73 -6.07
CA HIS A 222 12.52 25.59 -5.82
C HIS A 222 13.21 24.77 -6.92
N CYS A 223 12.66 23.59 -7.27
CA CYS A 223 13.24 22.73 -8.31
C CYS A 223 13.28 23.44 -9.67
N ARG A 224 12.22 24.14 -10.05
CA ARG A 224 12.16 24.94 -11.28
C ARG A 224 13.20 26.08 -11.29
N ASP A 225 13.17 26.91 -10.25
CA ASP A 225 13.95 28.15 -10.21
C ASP A 225 15.45 27.91 -10.09
N ASN A 226 15.85 26.86 -9.37
CA ASN A 226 17.25 26.46 -9.18
C ASN A 226 17.71 25.37 -10.16
N LYS A 227 16.81 24.88 -11.04
CA LYS A 227 17.08 23.78 -11.99
C LYS A 227 17.55 22.50 -11.31
N VAL A 228 16.98 22.21 -10.15
CA VAL A 228 17.22 20.98 -9.40
C VAL A 228 16.40 19.87 -10.03
N PRO A 229 16.99 18.71 -10.38
CA PRO A 229 16.26 17.61 -10.98
C PRO A 229 15.18 17.08 -10.04
N VAL A 230 13.99 16.84 -10.58
CA VAL A 230 12.88 16.10 -9.97
C VAL A 230 12.22 15.26 -11.05
N ASP A 231 12.00 13.97 -10.79
CA ASP A 231 11.45 13.04 -11.79
C ASP A 231 10.03 12.62 -11.47
N PHE A 232 9.60 12.77 -10.22
CA PHE A 232 8.23 12.52 -9.76
C PHE A 232 7.91 13.31 -8.49
N VAL A 233 6.62 13.43 -8.18
CA VAL A 233 6.13 14.04 -6.93
C VAL A 233 5.54 12.94 -6.05
N SER A 234 5.76 13.01 -4.74
CA SER A 234 5.19 12.07 -3.78
C SER A 234 4.54 12.73 -2.58
N ARG A 235 3.51 12.08 -2.05
CA ARG A 235 2.81 12.47 -0.82
C ARG A 235 2.15 11.27 -0.15
N HIS A 236 1.65 11.49 1.09
CA HIS A 236 0.86 10.52 1.84
C HIS A 236 -0.60 10.95 1.97
N ILE A 237 -1.51 9.97 2.04
CA ILE A 237 -2.95 10.20 2.18
C ILE A 237 -3.51 9.22 3.20
N TYR A 238 -4.12 9.73 4.27
CA TYR A 238 -4.82 8.93 5.29
C TYR A 238 -6.26 9.40 5.44
N MET A 239 -7.19 8.47 5.69
CA MET A 239 -8.63 8.77 5.70
C MET A 239 -9.14 9.25 7.05
N GLY A 240 -8.38 9.07 8.13
CA GLY A 240 -8.78 9.39 9.48
C GLY A 240 -8.96 10.89 9.71
N GLN A 241 -10.11 11.28 10.29
CA GLN A 241 -10.35 12.60 10.84
C GLN A 241 -9.66 12.75 12.21
N ASP A 242 -10.02 13.80 12.96
CA ASP A 242 -9.46 14.03 14.29
C ASP A 242 -9.61 12.79 15.20
N PRO A 243 -8.50 12.36 15.85
CA PRO A 243 -8.50 11.13 16.62
C PRO A 243 -9.14 11.28 17.99
N HIS A 244 -9.77 10.20 18.45
CA HIS A 244 -10.13 9.97 19.83
C HIS A 244 -9.28 8.84 20.41
N ARG A 245 -8.60 9.08 21.55
CA ARG A 245 -7.79 8.06 22.22
C ARG A 245 -8.57 7.38 23.34
N ASP A 246 -8.55 6.04 23.34
CA ASP A 246 -9.01 5.23 24.46
C ASP A 246 -7.92 4.20 24.81
N GLY A 247 -7.34 4.36 25.98
CA GLY A 247 -6.15 3.61 26.40
C GLY A 247 -4.99 3.81 25.42
N ARG A 248 -4.52 2.71 24.82
CA ARG A 248 -3.45 2.73 23.79
C ARG A 248 -3.99 2.94 22.38
N TYR A 249 -5.28 2.69 22.17
CA TYR A 249 -5.90 2.72 20.85
C TYR A 249 -6.29 4.13 20.43
N LEU A 250 -6.21 4.35 19.11
CA LEU A 250 -6.59 5.59 18.48
C LEU A 250 -7.75 5.32 17.49
N TYR A 251 -8.87 5.94 17.76
CA TYR A 251 -10.07 5.82 16.94
C TYR A 251 -10.26 7.08 16.09
N HIS A 252 -10.66 6.92 14.84
CA HIS A 252 -11.00 8.01 13.95
C HIS A 252 -12.40 7.80 13.37
N ALA A 253 -13.14 8.89 13.17
CA ALA A 253 -14.14 8.91 12.14
C ALA A 253 -13.43 8.90 10.79
N MET A 254 -13.89 8.07 9.84
CA MET A 254 -13.24 7.94 8.54
C MET A 254 -13.93 8.85 7.52
N ASN A 255 -13.13 9.52 6.71
CA ASN A 255 -13.60 10.15 5.49
C ASN A 255 -14.10 9.10 4.51
N LYS A 256 -14.98 9.49 3.63
CA LYS A 256 -15.34 8.66 2.48
C LYS A 256 -14.18 8.65 1.47
N PRO A 257 -14.02 7.58 0.67
CA PRO A 257 -12.95 7.47 -0.33
C PRO A 257 -12.81 8.67 -1.26
N GLU A 258 -13.92 9.31 -1.62
CA GLU A 258 -13.97 10.47 -2.53
C GLU A 258 -13.16 11.67 -2.00
N VAL A 259 -13.07 11.85 -0.68
CA VAL A 259 -12.28 12.93 -0.08
C VAL A 259 -10.79 12.74 -0.38
N ASN A 260 -10.29 11.53 -0.18
CA ASN A 260 -8.87 11.20 -0.42
C ASN A 260 -8.53 11.13 -1.91
N ILE A 261 -9.48 10.70 -2.75
CA ILE A 261 -9.34 10.77 -4.21
C ILE A 261 -9.20 12.23 -4.64
N ARG A 262 -10.04 13.15 -4.10
CA ARG A 262 -9.96 14.58 -4.38
C ARG A 262 -8.63 15.18 -3.95
N GLU A 263 -8.06 14.78 -2.82
CA GLU A 263 -6.72 15.22 -2.40
C GLU A 263 -5.62 14.82 -3.40
N ALA A 264 -5.71 13.63 -3.98
CA ALA A 264 -4.80 13.20 -5.04
C ALA A 264 -5.00 14.02 -6.32
N GLU A 265 -6.26 14.27 -6.73
CA GLU A 265 -6.61 15.11 -7.89
C GLU A 265 -6.09 16.54 -7.72
N GLU A 266 -6.27 17.17 -6.57
CA GLU A 266 -5.75 18.52 -6.27
C GLU A 266 -4.23 18.58 -6.36
N THR A 267 -3.54 17.51 -5.92
CA THR A 267 -2.09 17.42 -6.08
C THR A 267 -1.70 17.29 -7.55
N ARG A 268 -2.44 16.51 -8.33
CA ARG A 268 -2.26 16.40 -9.78
C ARG A 268 -2.46 17.74 -10.47
N GLU A 269 -3.53 18.45 -10.12
CA GLU A 269 -3.82 19.80 -10.62
C GLU A 269 -2.67 20.77 -10.30
N LEU A 270 -2.12 20.70 -9.08
CA LEU A 270 -0.98 21.53 -8.68
C LEU A 270 0.26 21.21 -9.53
N ILE A 271 0.62 19.95 -9.72
CA ILE A 271 1.77 19.54 -10.54
C ILE A 271 1.58 20.05 -11.97
N ASP A 272 0.39 19.86 -12.55
CA ASP A 272 0.08 20.24 -13.93
C ASP A 272 -0.04 21.77 -14.13
N SER A 273 -0.16 22.54 -13.05
CA SER A 273 -0.11 24.00 -13.09
C SER A 273 1.28 24.57 -13.41
N PHE A 274 2.33 23.74 -13.27
CA PHE A 274 3.70 24.06 -13.68
C PHE A 274 3.96 23.49 -15.08
N PRO A 275 4.14 24.32 -16.11
CA PRO A 275 4.39 23.84 -17.47
C PRO A 275 5.57 22.85 -17.56
N GLU A 276 6.61 23.07 -16.74
CA GLU A 276 7.83 22.26 -16.69
C GLU A 276 7.59 20.85 -16.11
N PHE A 277 6.60 20.69 -15.22
CA PHE A 277 6.31 19.45 -14.51
C PHE A 277 4.99 18.81 -14.93
N LYS A 278 4.31 19.39 -15.93
CA LYS A 278 3.04 18.86 -16.41
C LYS A 278 3.18 17.41 -16.87
N GLY A 279 2.35 16.54 -16.29
CA GLY A 279 2.36 15.11 -16.60
C GLY A 279 3.41 14.28 -15.83
N TYR A 280 4.18 14.89 -14.93
CA TYR A 280 5.09 14.13 -14.05
C TYR A 280 4.30 13.17 -13.17
N GLU A 281 4.88 12.02 -12.87
CA GLU A 281 4.22 11.00 -12.04
C GLU A 281 3.91 11.53 -10.65
N LEU A 282 2.71 11.19 -10.15
CA LEU A 282 2.31 11.37 -8.75
C LEU A 282 2.30 9.99 -8.09
N HIS A 283 3.11 9.83 -7.05
CA HIS A 283 3.15 8.65 -6.21
C HIS A 283 2.54 8.94 -4.84
N ILE A 284 1.54 8.16 -4.44
CA ILE A 284 1.08 8.14 -3.05
C ILE A 284 1.92 7.07 -2.33
N THR A 285 3.01 7.51 -1.70
CA THR A 285 4.01 6.60 -1.14
C THR A 285 3.62 6.00 0.21
N GLU A 286 2.56 6.53 0.82
CA GLU A 286 1.83 5.89 1.92
C GLU A 286 0.34 6.22 1.85
N TYR A 287 -0.52 5.22 2.08
CA TYR A 287 -1.94 5.43 2.38
C TYR A 287 -2.50 4.29 3.23
N ASN A 288 -3.47 4.63 4.05
CA ASN A 288 -4.32 3.70 4.80
C ASN A 288 -5.53 4.48 5.36
N THR A 289 -6.41 3.82 6.11
CA THR A 289 -7.52 4.49 6.79
C THR A 289 -7.03 5.36 7.96
N SER A 290 -6.04 4.91 8.73
CA SER A 290 -5.42 5.71 9.81
C SER A 290 -3.90 5.72 9.68
N TYR A 291 -3.28 6.79 10.17
CA TYR A 291 -1.83 6.94 10.29
C TYR A 291 -1.28 6.35 11.60
N ASN A 292 -2.10 5.69 12.41
CA ASN A 292 -1.69 5.18 13.71
C ASN A 292 -1.70 3.64 13.76
N PRO A 293 -0.59 2.98 14.17
CA PRO A 293 -0.48 1.52 14.23
C PRO A 293 -1.31 0.85 15.33
N PHE A 294 -2.13 1.61 16.06
CA PHE A 294 -3.09 1.12 17.06
C PHE A 294 -4.50 1.63 16.75
N CYS A 295 -4.87 1.68 15.48
CA CYS A 295 -6.24 2.00 15.06
C CYS A 295 -7.02 0.71 14.76
N PRO A 296 -7.99 0.31 15.60
CA PRO A 296 -8.70 -0.96 15.44
C PRO A 296 -9.42 -1.11 14.09
N THR A 297 -9.70 -0.01 13.39
CA THR A 297 -10.29 -0.04 12.05
C THR A 297 -9.49 -0.91 11.09
N HIS A 298 -8.16 -0.91 11.17
CA HIS A 298 -7.28 -1.67 10.28
C HIS A 298 -7.54 -3.19 10.29
N ASP A 299 -8.06 -3.73 11.39
CA ASP A 299 -8.32 -5.16 11.53
C ASP A 299 -9.73 -5.57 11.03
N THR A 300 -10.55 -4.61 10.59
CA THR A 300 -11.98 -4.80 10.32
C THR A 300 -12.34 -4.96 8.84
N VAL A 301 -13.52 -5.53 8.58
CA VAL A 301 -14.14 -5.53 7.24
C VAL A 301 -14.47 -4.11 6.75
N TYR A 302 -14.66 -3.16 7.66
CA TYR A 302 -14.86 -1.74 7.29
C TYR A 302 -13.64 -1.16 6.59
N ASN A 303 -12.42 -1.48 7.07
CA ASN A 303 -11.19 -1.13 6.39
C ASN A 303 -11.16 -1.68 4.95
N ALA A 304 -11.52 -2.96 4.79
CA ALA A 304 -11.56 -3.61 3.48
C ALA A 304 -12.49 -2.88 2.49
N ALA A 305 -13.68 -2.48 2.94
CA ALA A 305 -14.66 -1.77 2.11
C ALA A 305 -14.22 -0.32 1.76
N LEU A 306 -13.61 0.41 2.72
CA LEU A 306 -13.05 1.75 2.48
C LEU A 306 -11.92 1.70 1.44
N ILE A 307 -11.02 0.73 1.59
CA ILE A 307 -9.90 0.54 0.65
C ILE A 307 -10.42 0.13 -0.74
N ALA A 308 -11.49 -0.67 -0.85
CA ALA A 308 -12.10 -1.00 -2.15
C ALA A 308 -12.54 0.28 -2.91
N GLY A 309 -13.18 1.23 -2.21
CA GLY A 309 -13.57 2.52 -2.79
C GLY A 309 -12.39 3.36 -3.28
N LEU A 310 -11.24 3.32 -2.57
CA LEU A 310 -10.01 4.00 -3.02
C LEU A 310 -9.41 3.32 -4.25
N LEU A 311 -9.23 1.99 -4.21
CA LEU A 311 -8.61 1.22 -5.30
C LEU A 311 -9.36 1.36 -6.62
N ALA A 312 -10.68 1.56 -6.57
CA ALA A 312 -11.52 1.72 -7.76
C ALA A 312 -11.20 2.98 -8.59
N LYS A 313 -10.53 4.00 -8.02
CA LYS A 313 -10.34 5.31 -8.68
C LYS A 313 -8.92 5.87 -8.63
N MET A 314 -8.10 5.47 -7.64
CA MET A 314 -6.77 6.06 -7.43
C MET A 314 -5.85 5.98 -8.65
N GLY A 315 -5.95 4.90 -9.43
CA GLY A 315 -5.14 4.69 -10.63
C GLY A 315 -5.37 5.71 -11.75
N ASP A 316 -6.50 6.41 -11.75
CA ASP A 316 -6.77 7.45 -12.76
C ASP A 316 -5.85 8.67 -12.60
N THR A 317 -5.37 8.90 -11.38
CA THR A 317 -4.62 10.11 -10.98
C THR A 317 -3.17 9.79 -10.62
N CYS A 318 -2.94 8.63 -10.02
CA CYS A 318 -1.66 8.27 -9.42
C CYS A 318 -0.95 7.16 -10.21
N ALA A 319 0.36 7.35 -10.45
CA ALA A 319 1.21 6.35 -11.06
C ALA A 319 1.43 5.15 -10.12
N SER A 320 1.41 5.38 -8.81
CA SER A 320 1.35 4.35 -7.78
C SER A 320 0.71 4.86 -6.50
N TYR A 321 0.23 3.91 -5.70
CA TYR A 321 -0.26 4.15 -4.35
C TYR A 321 0.13 2.96 -3.48
N SER A 322 0.93 3.24 -2.43
CA SER A 322 1.60 2.25 -1.60
C SER A 322 0.85 2.09 -0.28
N TYR A 323 0.16 0.95 -0.12
CA TYR A 323 -0.56 0.68 1.12
C TYR A 323 0.41 0.52 2.29
N TRP A 324 0.17 1.21 3.37
CA TRP A 324 0.97 1.20 4.59
C TRP A 324 0.31 0.29 5.64
N THR A 325 0.71 -1.01 5.82
CA THR A 325 1.83 -1.77 5.26
C THR A 325 1.40 -3.18 4.84
N PHE A 326 2.35 -4.03 4.37
CA PHE A 326 2.01 -5.41 3.98
C PHE A 326 1.78 -6.33 5.18
N GLY A 327 2.40 -6.08 6.35
CA GLY A 327 2.35 -6.97 7.50
C GLY A 327 2.49 -6.26 8.85
N ASP A 328 2.04 -6.94 9.90
CA ASP A 328 2.02 -6.43 11.28
C ASP A 328 3.28 -6.73 12.08
N VAL A 329 4.34 -7.26 11.46
CA VAL A 329 5.68 -7.16 12.03
C VAL A 329 6.14 -5.72 11.87
N PHE A 330 5.76 -4.89 12.85
CA PHE A 330 5.83 -3.44 12.79
C PHE A 330 6.03 -2.86 14.19
N GLU A 331 6.96 -1.90 14.36
CA GLU A 331 7.46 -1.50 15.69
C GLU A 331 7.55 0.03 15.92
N GLU A 332 6.77 0.85 15.21
CA GLU A 332 6.88 2.33 15.38
C GLU A 332 6.51 2.81 16.79
N MET A 333 5.51 2.22 17.40
CA MET A 333 5.06 2.55 18.76
C MET A 333 5.33 1.43 19.76
N GLY A 334 6.38 0.64 19.54
CA GLY A 334 6.76 -0.53 20.31
C GLY A 334 6.30 -1.84 19.69
N ILE A 335 6.59 -2.93 20.40
CA ILE A 335 6.27 -4.30 19.94
C ILE A 335 4.81 -4.59 20.26
N PRO A 336 4.00 -5.07 19.30
CA PRO A 336 2.62 -5.47 19.54
C PRO A 336 2.54 -6.65 20.52
N ASP A 337 1.59 -6.61 21.45
CA ASP A 337 1.39 -7.64 22.47
C ASP A 337 0.26 -8.62 22.15
N ARG A 338 -0.44 -8.45 21.02
CA ARG A 338 -1.54 -9.31 20.58
C ARG A 338 -1.67 -9.32 19.07
N VAL A 339 -2.34 -10.34 18.55
CA VAL A 339 -2.49 -10.56 17.11
C VAL A 339 -3.29 -9.47 16.41
N PHE A 340 -4.40 -9.03 17.01
CA PHE A 340 -5.18 -7.89 16.54
C PHE A 340 -5.00 -6.72 17.49
N HIS A 341 -4.27 -5.74 17.06
CA HIS A 341 -3.92 -4.55 17.83
C HIS A 341 -4.16 -3.24 17.06
N GLY A 342 -4.82 -3.36 15.88
CA GLY A 342 -5.01 -2.21 14.99
C GLY A 342 -3.79 -1.88 14.14
N GLY A 343 -2.92 -2.86 13.90
CA GLY A 343 -1.73 -2.72 13.04
C GLY A 343 -2.10 -2.43 11.60
N PHE A 344 -1.19 -1.85 10.84
CA PHE A 344 -1.40 -1.43 9.45
C PHE A 344 -1.51 -2.58 8.45
N GLY A 345 -0.98 -3.75 8.79
CA GLY A 345 -0.69 -4.84 7.86
C GLY A 345 -1.90 -5.42 7.15
N LEU A 346 -1.68 -5.94 5.95
CA LEU A 346 -2.60 -6.86 5.28
C LEU A 346 -2.62 -8.22 5.98
N VAL A 347 -1.48 -8.59 6.59
CA VAL A 347 -1.29 -9.85 7.33
C VAL A 347 -0.97 -9.54 8.78
N ALA A 348 -1.78 -10.04 9.71
CA ALA A 348 -1.53 -9.96 11.14
C ALA A 348 -0.44 -10.95 11.58
N ASN A 349 0.16 -10.68 12.76
CA ASN A 349 1.12 -11.60 13.37
C ASN A 349 0.53 -13.00 13.50
N GLY A 350 1.34 -14.02 13.28
CA GLY A 350 0.87 -15.39 13.17
C GLY A 350 0.37 -15.79 11.78
N LEU A 351 0.65 -15.02 10.73
CA LEU A 351 0.28 -15.31 9.33
C LEU A 351 -1.25 -15.43 9.15
N ILE A 352 -2.00 -14.49 9.68
CA ILE A 352 -3.45 -14.39 9.55
C ILE A 352 -3.78 -13.27 8.55
N ARG A 353 -4.48 -13.58 7.48
CA ARG A 353 -4.94 -12.57 6.51
C ARG A 353 -6.03 -11.72 7.13
N LYS A 354 -5.88 -10.41 7.11
CA LYS A 354 -6.94 -9.48 7.49
C LYS A 354 -7.96 -9.31 6.34
N PRO A 355 -9.16 -8.82 6.62
CA PRO A 355 -10.17 -8.60 5.57
C PRO A 355 -9.65 -7.79 4.37
N THR A 356 -8.84 -6.76 4.60
CA THR A 356 -8.26 -5.91 3.56
C THR A 356 -7.30 -6.66 2.62
N PHE A 357 -6.63 -7.74 3.07
CA PHE A 357 -5.82 -8.60 2.22
C PHE A 357 -6.62 -9.07 0.99
N TRP A 358 -7.86 -9.49 1.21
CA TRP A 358 -8.73 -9.98 0.16
C TRP A 358 -9.21 -8.88 -0.79
N THR A 359 -9.37 -7.64 -0.31
CA THR A 359 -9.63 -6.51 -1.19
C THR A 359 -8.51 -6.35 -2.21
N PHE A 360 -7.25 -6.43 -1.80
CA PHE A 360 -6.11 -6.38 -2.71
C PHE A 360 -6.07 -7.58 -3.67
N GLU A 361 -6.30 -8.79 -3.16
CA GLU A 361 -6.34 -10.02 -3.98
C GLU A 361 -7.45 -9.95 -5.02
N PHE A 362 -8.62 -9.39 -4.69
CA PHE A 362 -9.73 -9.20 -5.62
C PHE A 362 -9.40 -8.17 -6.70
N PHE A 363 -8.89 -7.01 -6.30
CA PHE A 363 -8.52 -5.98 -7.25
C PHE A 363 -7.34 -6.38 -8.15
N LYS A 364 -6.40 -7.19 -7.67
CA LYS A 364 -5.30 -7.73 -8.49
C LYS A 364 -5.79 -8.46 -9.73
N ARG A 365 -6.98 -9.06 -9.66
CA ARG A 365 -7.59 -9.83 -10.76
C ARG A 365 -8.28 -8.95 -11.81
N LEU A 366 -8.46 -7.65 -11.54
CA LEU A 366 -9.17 -6.73 -12.42
C LEU A 366 -8.26 -6.21 -13.52
N GLU A 367 -8.26 -6.88 -14.65
CA GLU A 367 -7.51 -6.50 -15.84
C GLU A 367 -8.46 -6.43 -17.05
N GLY A 368 -8.31 -5.40 -17.86
CA GLY A 368 -9.04 -5.25 -19.11
C GLY A 368 -9.82 -3.94 -19.23
N LYS A 369 -10.85 -3.96 -20.09
CA LYS A 369 -11.69 -2.80 -20.34
C LYS A 369 -12.66 -2.58 -19.19
N MET A 370 -12.68 -1.38 -18.65
CA MET A 370 -13.61 -0.98 -17.60
C MET A 370 -15.00 -0.79 -18.17
N ILE A 371 -15.89 -1.75 -17.92
CA ILE A 371 -17.26 -1.77 -18.46
C ILE A 371 -18.31 -1.19 -17.52
N LEU A 372 -17.96 -1.02 -16.25
CA LEU A 372 -18.78 -0.36 -15.23
C LEU A 372 -17.90 0.15 -14.10
N ARG A 373 -18.12 1.38 -13.64
CA ARG A 373 -17.56 1.90 -12.40
C ARG A 373 -18.54 2.89 -11.77
N GLU A 374 -19.02 2.53 -10.60
CA GLU A 374 -19.98 3.31 -9.81
C GLU A 374 -19.43 3.53 -8.39
N GLU A 375 -20.23 4.09 -7.49
CA GLU A 375 -19.82 4.39 -6.12
C GLU A 375 -19.54 3.14 -5.26
N ASP A 376 -20.08 1.98 -5.66
CA ASP A 376 -20.07 0.73 -4.88
C ASP A 376 -19.80 -0.52 -5.72
N CYS A 377 -19.38 -0.36 -6.96
CA CYS A 377 -18.93 -1.47 -7.79
C CYS A 377 -18.00 -1.04 -8.94
N LEU A 378 -17.16 -1.98 -9.36
CA LEU A 378 -16.30 -1.88 -10.53
C LEU A 378 -16.27 -3.21 -11.27
N PHE A 379 -16.47 -3.19 -12.60
CA PHE A 379 -16.38 -4.37 -13.46
C PHE A 379 -15.49 -4.11 -14.68
N VAL A 380 -14.69 -5.11 -15.02
CA VAL A 380 -13.82 -5.11 -16.19
C VAL A 380 -14.10 -6.33 -17.07
N LYS A 381 -13.87 -6.18 -18.38
CA LYS A 381 -13.92 -7.27 -19.35
C LYS A 381 -12.52 -7.58 -19.82
N ALA A 382 -12.04 -8.77 -19.51
CA ALA A 382 -10.74 -9.26 -19.95
C ALA A 382 -10.73 -9.62 -21.45
N GLU A 383 -9.53 -9.74 -22.04
CA GLU A 383 -9.36 -10.09 -23.47
C GLU A 383 -9.98 -11.44 -23.84
N ASN A 384 -9.95 -12.42 -22.93
CA ASN A 384 -10.57 -13.74 -23.12
C ASN A 384 -12.11 -13.72 -23.03
N GLY A 385 -12.71 -12.55 -22.82
CA GLY A 385 -14.15 -12.35 -22.72
C GLY A 385 -14.74 -12.61 -21.34
N SER A 386 -13.95 -13.03 -20.35
CA SER A 386 -14.41 -13.12 -18.94
C SER A 386 -14.66 -11.72 -18.39
N ILE A 387 -15.61 -11.63 -17.46
CA ILE A 387 -15.90 -10.40 -16.73
C ILE A 387 -15.52 -10.63 -15.28
N ARG A 388 -14.80 -9.66 -14.69
CA ARG A 388 -14.43 -9.65 -13.28
C ARG A 388 -14.85 -8.34 -12.66
N GLY A 389 -15.28 -8.39 -11.42
CA GLY A 389 -15.70 -7.19 -10.71
C GLY A 389 -15.55 -7.32 -9.21
N VAL A 390 -15.62 -6.17 -8.57
CA VAL A 390 -15.71 -6.04 -7.11
C VAL A 390 -16.89 -5.14 -6.79
N MET A 391 -17.70 -5.56 -5.82
CA MET A 391 -18.80 -4.78 -5.22
C MET A 391 -18.45 -4.55 -3.76
N TRP A 392 -18.82 -3.39 -3.20
CA TRP A 392 -18.62 -3.10 -1.77
C TRP A 392 -19.78 -2.31 -1.20
N ASN A 393 -19.92 -2.35 0.12
CA ASN A 393 -20.96 -1.63 0.82
C ASN A 393 -20.38 -0.81 1.98
N LEU A 394 -20.45 0.51 1.89
CA LEU A 394 -20.07 1.44 2.96
C LEU A 394 -21.25 1.97 3.77
N GLU A 395 -22.46 1.48 3.52
CA GLU A 395 -23.64 1.83 4.30
C GLU A 395 -23.74 0.97 5.55
N LYS A 396 -24.45 1.46 6.55
CA LYS A 396 -24.69 0.74 7.82
C LYS A 396 -25.69 -0.41 7.69
N GLU A 397 -26.50 -0.38 6.65
CA GLU A 397 -27.55 -1.35 6.37
C GLU A 397 -27.11 -2.25 5.20
N GLU A 398 -27.79 -3.38 5.04
CA GLU A 398 -27.60 -4.21 3.86
C GLU A 398 -28.01 -3.46 2.58
N LYS A 399 -27.28 -3.71 1.51
CA LYS A 399 -27.48 -3.11 0.20
C LYS A 399 -27.63 -4.20 -0.86
N LYS A 400 -28.61 -4.03 -1.74
CA LYS A 400 -28.78 -4.89 -2.90
C LYS A 400 -28.21 -4.21 -4.13
N ILE A 401 -27.25 -4.87 -4.81
CA ILE A 401 -26.66 -4.39 -6.06
C ILE A 401 -27.06 -5.35 -7.17
N GLU A 402 -27.60 -4.81 -8.26
CA GLU A 402 -27.94 -5.53 -9.47
C GLU A 402 -27.13 -4.94 -10.64
N VAL A 403 -26.40 -5.79 -11.35
CA VAL A 403 -25.65 -5.39 -12.52
C VAL A 403 -26.12 -6.18 -13.73
N HIS A 404 -26.62 -5.47 -14.73
CA HIS A 404 -27.03 -6.01 -16.02
C HIS A 404 -25.86 -5.94 -17.00
N PHE A 405 -25.63 -7.04 -17.72
CA PHE A 405 -24.62 -7.18 -18.76
C PHE A 405 -25.30 -7.42 -20.13
N PRO A 406 -25.59 -6.33 -20.86
CA PRO A 406 -26.28 -6.41 -22.14
C PRO A 406 -25.45 -7.16 -23.20
N GLY A 407 -26.16 -7.89 -24.09
CA GLY A 407 -25.52 -8.58 -25.22
C GLY A 407 -24.75 -9.85 -24.85
N MET A 408 -24.83 -10.30 -23.61
CA MET A 408 -24.30 -11.61 -23.21
C MET A 408 -25.37 -12.68 -23.44
N GLU A 409 -25.16 -13.53 -24.45
CA GLU A 409 -26.08 -14.59 -24.83
C GLU A 409 -25.61 -15.95 -24.31
N GLY A 410 -26.58 -16.85 -24.03
CA GLY A 410 -26.34 -18.23 -23.65
C GLY A 410 -26.21 -18.45 -22.15
N LYS A 411 -25.39 -19.44 -21.76
CA LYS A 411 -25.21 -19.84 -20.35
C LYS A 411 -23.85 -19.39 -19.83
N TRP A 412 -23.85 -18.82 -18.64
CA TRP A 412 -22.67 -18.25 -17.97
C TRP A 412 -22.48 -18.86 -16.58
N GLY A 413 -21.24 -19.16 -16.23
CA GLY A 413 -20.85 -19.50 -14.86
C GLY A 413 -20.49 -18.25 -14.09
N VAL A 414 -20.95 -18.16 -12.85
CA VAL A 414 -20.63 -17.05 -11.92
C VAL A 414 -20.00 -17.64 -10.68
N VAL A 415 -18.85 -17.11 -10.31
CA VAL A 415 -18.18 -17.38 -9.03
C VAL A 415 -18.14 -16.09 -8.24
N THR A 416 -18.50 -16.16 -6.96
CA THR A 416 -18.38 -15.02 -6.05
C THR A 416 -17.57 -15.39 -4.82
N ARG A 417 -16.78 -14.43 -4.32
CA ARG A 417 -16.02 -14.56 -3.06
C ARG A 417 -16.36 -13.37 -2.18
N THR A 418 -16.79 -13.63 -0.97
CA THR A 418 -17.35 -12.63 -0.06
C THR A 418 -16.50 -12.52 1.20
N VAL A 419 -16.14 -11.29 1.54
CA VAL A 419 -15.59 -10.88 2.84
C VAL A 419 -16.61 -9.94 3.48
N ASP A 420 -17.08 -10.29 4.68
CA ASP A 420 -18.06 -9.52 5.44
C ASP A 420 -17.94 -9.83 6.95
N MET A 421 -18.92 -9.39 7.74
CA MET A 421 -18.91 -9.62 9.18
C MET A 421 -18.87 -11.10 9.57
N GLU A 422 -19.34 -12.01 8.72
CA GLU A 422 -19.42 -13.46 8.99
C GLU A 422 -18.30 -14.24 8.31
N ASN A 423 -17.75 -13.74 7.19
CA ASN A 423 -16.85 -14.48 6.29
C ASN A 423 -15.54 -13.74 6.05
N GLY A 424 -14.41 -14.46 6.09
CA GLY A 424 -13.09 -13.86 5.91
C GLY A 424 -12.75 -12.84 6.99
N ASN A 425 -13.29 -13.00 8.19
CA ASN A 425 -13.21 -12.07 9.31
C ASN A 425 -12.66 -12.75 10.58
N PRO A 426 -11.35 -12.99 10.65
CA PRO A 426 -10.74 -13.63 11.81
C PRO A 426 -10.82 -12.80 13.09
N LEU A 427 -10.95 -11.46 12.97
CA LEU A 427 -11.14 -10.58 14.13
C LEU A 427 -12.39 -10.95 14.93
N ARG A 428 -13.50 -11.27 14.27
CA ARG A 428 -14.74 -11.71 14.94
C ARG A 428 -14.51 -12.98 15.77
N ILE A 429 -13.83 -13.95 15.20
CA ILE A 429 -13.53 -15.22 15.89
C ILE A 429 -12.61 -14.98 17.10
N TRP A 430 -11.60 -14.15 16.95
CA TRP A 430 -10.70 -13.78 18.04
C TRP A 430 -11.44 -13.07 19.18
N HIS A 431 -12.37 -12.17 18.85
CA HIS A 431 -13.22 -11.48 19.82
C HIS A 431 -14.08 -12.49 20.59
N GLU A 432 -14.75 -13.43 19.91
CA GLU A 432 -15.56 -14.48 20.52
C GLU A 432 -14.75 -15.48 21.37
N MET A 433 -13.45 -15.61 21.12
CA MET A 433 -12.51 -16.35 21.96
C MET A 433 -12.13 -15.61 23.26
N GLY A 434 -12.61 -14.37 23.47
CA GLY A 434 -12.26 -13.54 24.63
C GLY A 434 -10.98 -12.73 24.47
N GLU A 435 -10.59 -12.42 23.25
CA GLU A 435 -9.45 -11.54 22.89
C GLU A 435 -8.11 -11.95 23.54
N PRO A 436 -7.70 -13.22 23.46
CA PRO A 436 -6.49 -13.68 24.10
C PRO A 436 -5.25 -12.92 23.58
N ALA A 437 -4.44 -12.39 24.50
CA ALA A 437 -3.19 -11.75 24.15
C ALA A 437 -2.17 -12.76 23.59
N SER A 438 -2.15 -13.98 24.13
CA SER A 438 -1.34 -15.09 23.64
C SER A 438 -2.23 -16.22 23.16
N LEU A 439 -2.05 -16.63 21.91
CA LEU A 439 -2.81 -17.69 21.29
C LEU A 439 -2.15 -19.05 21.52
N THR A 440 -2.96 -20.07 21.79
CA THR A 440 -2.52 -21.47 21.65
C THR A 440 -2.36 -21.79 20.16
N ARG A 441 -1.63 -22.88 19.86
CA ARG A 441 -1.46 -23.34 18.47
C ARG A 441 -2.80 -23.64 17.79
N ASP A 442 -3.76 -24.20 18.51
CA ASP A 442 -5.08 -24.53 17.97
C ASP A 442 -5.91 -23.28 17.69
N GLN A 443 -5.89 -22.29 18.62
CA GLN A 443 -6.54 -21.01 18.39
C GLN A 443 -5.96 -20.29 17.17
N LEU A 444 -4.64 -20.28 17.02
CA LEU A 444 -3.97 -19.71 15.84
C LEU A 444 -4.42 -20.40 14.55
N ASN A 445 -4.51 -21.73 14.54
CA ASN A 445 -4.99 -22.47 13.38
C ASN A 445 -6.45 -22.18 13.04
N ILE A 446 -7.32 -22.01 14.05
CA ILE A 446 -8.72 -21.62 13.85
C ILE A 446 -8.80 -20.23 13.21
N LEU A 447 -8.01 -19.26 13.68
CA LEU A 447 -7.98 -17.91 13.08
C LEU A 447 -7.55 -17.94 11.62
N ARG A 448 -6.51 -18.72 11.27
CA ARG A 448 -6.07 -18.93 9.89
C ARG A 448 -7.10 -19.60 9.00
N GLN A 449 -7.97 -20.44 9.55
CA GLN A 449 -9.07 -21.06 8.80
C GLN A 449 -10.25 -20.12 8.63
N SER A 450 -10.44 -19.18 9.56
CA SER A 450 -11.51 -18.18 9.50
C SER A 450 -11.18 -16.95 8.64
N ASP A 451 -9.95 -16.83 8.15
CA ASP A 451 -9.50 -15.72 7.32
C ASP A 451 -9.87 -15.86 5.83
N ILE A 452 -10.52 -16.95 5.44
CA ILE A 452 -10.84 -17.29 4.04
C ILE A 452 -12.23 -16.75 3.65
N PRO A 453 -12.37 -16.06 2.49
CA PRO A 453 -13.66 -15.60 1.98
C PRO A 453 -14.62 -16.75 1.72
N HIS A 454 -15.91 -16.53 1.94
CA HIS A 454 -16.95 -17.46 1.49
C HIS A 454 -16.99 -17.50 -0.04
N THR A 455 -16.95 -18.68 -0.61
CA THR A 455 -17.02 -18.88 -2.06
C THR A 455 -18.33 -19.52 -2.46
N ASP A 456 -18.99 -18.94 -3.46
CA ASP A 456 -20.23 -19.43 -4.02
C ASP A 456 -20.11 -19.55 -5.55
N ALA A 457 -20.79 -20.52 -6.15
CA ALA A 457 -20.78 -20.73 -7.60
C ALA A 457 -22.16 -21.13 -8.11
N TYR A 458 -22.59 -20.48 -9.18
CA TYR A 458 -23.87 -20.75 -9.82
C TYR A 458 -23.81 -20.48 -11.32
N SER A 459 -24.89 -20.81 -12.05
CA SER A 459 -24.98 -20.47 -13.47
C SER A 459 -26.19 -19.57 -13.74
N LEU A 460 -26.03 -18.69 -14.74
CA LEU A 460 -27.05 -17.82 -15.28
C LEU A 460 -27.34 -18.19 -16.72
N ILE A 461 -28.59 -18.05 -17.14
CA ILE A 461 -29.02 -18.16 -18.53
C ILE A 461 -29.49 -16.76 -18.95
N SER A 462 -28.99 -16.27 -20.07
CA SER A 462 -29.39 -14.97 -20.60
C SER A 462 -30.86 -14.93 -20.98
N ASP A 463 -31.47 -13.79 -20.76
CA ASP A 463 -32.75 -13.40 -21.37
C ASP A 463 -32.51 -12.46 -22.57
N GLU A 464 -33.56 -11.83 -23.07
CA GLU A 464 -33.50 -10.87 -24.21
C GLU A 464 -32.64 -9.63 -23.88
N LYS A 465 -32.37 -9.36 -22.60
CA LYS A 465 -31.56 -8.20 -22.13
C LYS A 465 -30.11 -8.56 -21.80
N GLY A 466 -29.76 -9.86 -21.84
CA GLY A 466 -28.44 -10.36 -21.42
C GLY A 466 -28.52 -11.12 -20.10
N ILE A 467 -27.49 -11.00 -19.24
CA ILE A 467 -27.48 -11.59 -17.90
C ILE A 467 -27.54 -10.52 -16.84
N CYS A 468 -28.06 -10.89 -15.67
CA CYS A 468 -28.09 -10.02 -14.48
C CYS A 468 -27.42 -10.75 -13.30
N VAL A 469 -26.45 -10.12 -12.70
CA VAL A 469 -25.85 -10.55 -11.43
C VAL A 469 -26.44 -9.72 -10.30
N GLU A 470 -27.03 -10.38 -9.34
CA GLU A 470 -27.65 -9.77 -8.17
C GLU A 470 -26.93 -10.25 -6.91
N LYS A 471 -26.54 -9.32 -6.03
CA LYS A 471 -25.96 -9.61 -4.73
C LYS A 471 -26.54 -8.69 -3.65
N THR A 472 -26.87 -9.28 -2.51
CA THR A 472 -27.14 -8.54 -1.28
C THR A 472 -25.85 -8.51 -0.48
N LEU A 473 -25.35 -7.32 -0.18
CA LEU A 473 -24.12 -7.06 0.56
C LEU A 473 -24.49 -6.60 1.97
N MET A 474 -24.02 -7.30 2.98
CA MET A 474 -24.06 -6.83 4.35
C MET A 474 -23.29 -5.51 4.50
N ALA A 475 -23.51 -4.78 5.60
CA ALA A 475 -22.69 -3.62 5.93
C ALA A 475 -21.19 -3.98 5.88
N ASN A 476 -20.40 -3.14 5.23
CA ASN A 476 -18.95 -3.30 5.08
C ASN A 476 -18.49 -4.55 4.31
N ALA A 477 -19.37 -5.22 3.58
CA ALA A 477 -19.00 -6.35 2.75
C ALA A 477 -18.17 -5.90 1.52
N VAL A 478 -17.26 -6.78 1.08
CA VAL A 478 -16.55 -6.70 -0.21
C VAL A 478 -16.74 -8.04 -0.92
N VAL A 479 -17.24 -7.99 -2.16
CA VAL A 479 -17.57 -9.18 -2.94
C VAL A 479 -16.85 -9.14 -4.28
N TYR A 480 -16.01 -10.13 -4.54
CA TYR A 480 -15.46 -10.40 -5.86
C TYR A 480 -16.44 -11.21 -6.69
N VAL A 481 -16.56 -10.89 -7.97
CA VAL A 481 -17.41 -11.57 -8.95
C VAL A 481 -16.59 -11.93 -10.18
N GLU A 482 -16.65 -13.19 -10.61
CA GLU A 482 -16.09 -13.64 -11.88
C GLU A 482 -17.16 -14.31 -12.72
N ILE A 483 -17.30 -13.89 -13.98
CA ILE A 483 -18.29 -14.38 -14.94
C ILE A 483 -17.55 -14.95 -16.13
N THR A 484 -17.75 -16.23 -16.41
CA THR A 484 -17.11 -16.96 -17.51
C THR A 484 -18.13 -17.69 -18.35
N SER A 485 -17.82 -17.95 -19.63
CA SER A 485 -18.70 -18.77 -20.47
C SER A 485 -18.84 -20.17 -19.87
N PHE A 486 -20.08 -20.61 -19.68
CA PHE A 486 -20.36 -21.93 -19.13
C PHE A 486 -20.24 -23.00 -20.22
N LYS A 487 -19.17 -23.79 -20.17
CA LYS A 487 -19.00 -24.99 -20.99
C LYS A 487 -19.06 -26.20 -20.07
N LYS A 488 -20.05 -27.07 -20.28
CA LYS A 488 -20.08 -28.33 -19.57
C LYS A 488 -19.26 -29.35 -20.37
N GLU A 489 -18.18 -29.83 -19.77
CA GLU A 489 -17.38 -30.92 -20.32
C GLU A 489 -18.18 -32.24 -20.29
N GLU A 490 -17.84 -33.17 -21.16
CA GLU A 490 -18.42 -34.51 -21.13
C GLU A 490 -18.03 -35.22 -19.82
N SER A 491 -19.02 -35.73 -19.10
CA SER A 491 -18.82 -36.26 -17.76
C SER A 491 -18.10 -37.61 -17.72
N LEU A 492 -17.95 -38.28 -18.86
CA LEU A 492 -17.42 -39.62 -18.97
C LEU A 492 -18.06 -40.62 -17.97
N GLY A 493 -19.33 -40.41 -17.64
CA GLY A 493 -20.08 -41.23 -16.68
C GLY A 493 -20.06 -40.74 -15.22
N TYR A 494 -19.41 -39.60 -14.93
CA TYR A 494 -19.46 -39.00 -13.58
C TYR A 494 -20.77 -38.24 -13.36
N HIS A 495 -21.58 -38.68 -12.40
CA HIS A 495 -22.89 -38.09 -12.08
C HIS A 495 -22.88 -37.58 -10.64
N TYR A 496 -22.40 -36.36 -10.41
CA TYR A 496 -22.32 -35.75 -9.08
C TYR A 496 -23.66 -35.73 -8.32
N PRO A 497 -24.79 -35.30 -8.93
CA PRO A 497 -26.08 -35.30 -8.21
C PRO A 497 -26.49 -36.70 -7.66
N GLY A 498 -26.23 -37.79 -8.44
CA GLY A 498 -26.58 -39.14 -8.03
C GLY A 498 -25.71 -39.75 -6.91
N ILE A 499 -24.68 -39.03 -6.44
CA ILE A 499 -23.83 -39.46 -5.32
C ILE A 499 -24.37 -38.94 -4.00
N CYS A 500 -25.10 -37.80 -4.04
CA CYS A 500 -25.58 -37.10 -2.85
C CYS A 500 -27.08 -37.31 -2.59
N GLU A 501 -27.81 -37.96 -3.53
CA GLU A 501 -29.20 -38.37 -3.42
C GLU A 501 -29.30 -39.85 -3.00
#